data_1f2483f32e23d5d7f6ff132bac282415
#
_entry.id   1f2483f32e23d5d7f6ff132bac282415
#
_cell.length_a   1.000
_cell.length_b   1.000
_cell.length_c   1.000
_cell.angle_alpha   90.00
_cell.angle_beta   90.00
_cell.angle_gamma   90.00
#
_symmetry.space_group_name_H-M   'P 1'
#
loop_
_entity.id
_entity.type
_entity.pdbx_description
1 polymer ?
#
loop_
_entity_poly.entity_id
_entity_poly.type
_entity_poly.pdbx_seq_one_letter_code
_entity_poly.pdbx_strand_id
1 'polypeptide(L)'
;VELSNAKADRIGIKNILFIFFISFILVLPQIMNKSIILGADSIFHFNRFYDTYMQFRTGNFSYFQTNFGFQQSGRIINALYGPLLAYGMGALLYIVHSWLKFQVLTSFFVFFLSGYTMNVLAVKVGSSRRVANITSVLFMGSFWVGKWTIDQNFMSIGNALMPLIVLMGIKMLKNDEENLQVLQLALCVSLVIQVHLLSAAIAIGVLLSFFVVSIVKNDNKLDLFFKCVKAALLSLILTFNVWWALIEVYTGNSLYGPYPSNLAKSAVNLSLDKPDFWHLGLAVSALFLVQISLLVVHWTEFTVINKVTTILGTILLVLASNLFPWEFVDNNYPVIKTFLQFPARFETMAFILLVLGLNLSILEIKTRISTEILTTFTLVIALLGVIQTYGNIQNLSVRCSSGSPVANKTNVIFKSNNDSEIKKAFRSNNLKRGLEIVEKPTPDYMPMPNLKSKAEHSYAQYNEDFISTKNQASKKVRGNILVISWHASKVGSKKKIPITLYKNSILTLNGKKISKNEMKLDRMSVPTIVSDKKGKNVVKLEYKSKIVSKVSLSAMYMCWGISLVSYTFGRRKRHEVS
;
A
#
# COMPACT_ATOMS: atom_id res chain seq x y z
N VAL A 1 23.74 -15.85 27.17
CA VAL A 1 24.09 -14.42 27.31
C VAL A 1 22.83 -13.69 27.62
N GLU A 2 22.63 -13.32 28.89
CA GLU A 2 21.63 -12.33 29.29
C GLU A 2 21.94 -11.06 28.51
N LEU A 3 21.06 -10.69 27.58
CA LEU A 3 21.08 -9.38 26.92
C LEU A 3 20.92 -8.37 28.05
N SER A 4 21.99 -7.68 28.40
CA SER A 4 22.06 -6.77 29.54
C SER A 4 20.84 -5.84 29.52
N ASN A 5 20.15 -5.77 30.64
CA ASN A 5 19.12 -4.79 30.97
C ASN A 5 19.75 -3.37 31.06
N ALA A 6 20.20 -2.83 29.95
CA ALA A 6 20.83 -1.52 29.89
C ALA A 6 20.01 -0.57 29.02
N LYS A 7 19.30 0.34 29.67
CA LYS A 7 18.96 1.74 29.24
C LYS A 7 18.64 2.08 27.74
N ALA A 8 18.42 1.08 26.85
CA ALA A 8 18.14 1.33 25.42
C ALA A 8 16.67 1.16 25.04
N ASP A 9 15.75 1.49 25.94
CA ASP A 9 14.31 1.28 25.70
C ASP A 9 13.67 2.29 24.75
N ARG A 10 14.37 3.37 24.42
CA ARG A 10 13.84 4.43 23.55
C ARG A 10 14.79 4.75 22.42
N ILE A 11 14.21 4.95 21.23
CA ILE A 11 14.94 5.58 20.13
C ILE A 11 15.38 6.97 20.60
N GLY A 12 16.68 7.21 20.63
CA GLY A 12 17.21 8.52 20.97
C GLY A 12 16.82 9.57 19.93
N ILE A 13 16.58 10.81 20.39
CA ILE A 13 16.29 11.95 19.48
C ILE A 13 17.33 12.08 18.35
N LYS A 14 18.61 11.75 18.62
CA LYS A 14 19.68 11.79 17.63
C LYS A 14 19.45 10.81 16.46
N ASN A 15 18.87 9.62 16.72
CA ASN A 15 18.52 8.66 15.67
C ASN A 15 17.35 9.20 14.83
N ILE A 16 16.34 9.78 15.49
CA ILE A 16 15.18 10.38 14.80
C ILE A 16 15.64 11.51 13.88
N LEU A 17 16.48 12.41 14.38
CA LEU A 17 17.04 13.51 13.58
C LEU A 17 17.89 13.02 12.41
N PHE A 18 18.67 11.96 12.62
CA PHE A 18 19.47 11.34 11.57
C PHE A 18 18.57 10.77 10.46
N ILE A 19 17.54 9.98 10.81
CA ILE A 19 16.59 9.42 9.86
C ILE A 19 15.83 10.55 9.13
N PHE A 20 15.43 11.60 9.85
CA PHE A 20 14.79 12.77 9.27
C PHE A 20 15.68 13.41 8.19
N PHE A 21 16.97 13.61 8.50
CA PHE A 21 17.92 14.21 7.59
C PHE A 21 18.15 13.37 6.33
N ILE A 22 18.32 12.05 6.46
CA ILE A 22 18.45 11.15 5.31
C ILE A 22 17.18 11.16 4.46
N SER A 23 16.00 11.14 5.09
CA SER A 23 14.72 11.23 4.37
C SER A 23 14.57 12.54 3.59
N PHE A 24 15.06 13.64 4.17
CA PHE A 24 15.06 14.95 3.51
C PHE A 24 16.01 14.96 2.30
N ILE A 25 17.22 14.41 2.43
CA ILE A 25 18.17 14.26 1.32
C ILE A 25 17.53 13.48 0.16
N LEU A 26 16.83 12.39 0.44
CA LEU A 26 16.23 11.54 -0.61
C LEU A 26 15.12 12.24 -1.41
N VAL A 27 14.46 13.25 -0.84
CA VAL A 27 13.44 14.05 -1.55
C VAL A 27 13.96 15.37 -2.15
N LEU A 28 15.21 15.77 -1.83
CA LEU A 28 15.82 16.98 -2.37
C LEU A 28 15.75 17.07 -3.91
N PRO A 29 16.00 16.00 -4.68
CA PRO A 29 15.91 16.06 -6.14
C PRO A 29 14.57 16.58 -6.65
N GLN A 30 13.46 16.14 -6.07
CA GLN A 30 12.12 16.61 -6.44
C GLN A 30 11.91 18.09 -6.07
N ILE A 31 12.42 18.50 -4.91
CA ILE A 31 12.31 19.89 -4.41
C ILE A 31 13.09 20.83 -5.33
N MET A 32 14.37 20.51 -5.59
CA MET A 32 15.27 21.36 -6.39
C MET A 32 14.79 21.49 -7.83
N ASN A 33 14.37 20.40 -8.44
CA ASN A 33 13.88 20.39 -9.83
C ASN A 33 12.40 20.79 -9.92
N LYS A 34 11.71 21.08 -8.81
CA LYS A 34 10.26 21.30 -8.76
C LYS A 34 9.50 20.27 -9.59
N SER A 35 9.90 19.00 -9.49
CA SER A 35 9.49 17.93 -10.39
C SER A 35 8.38 17.10 -9.79
N ILE A 36 7.26 16.99 -10.53
CA ILE A 36 6.27 15.95 -10.27
C ILE A 36 6.60 14.74 -11.12
N ILE A 37 6.57 13.56 -10.51
CA ILE A 37 6.86 12.27 -11.17
C ILE A 37 5.55 11.48 -11.23
N LEU A 38 5.00 11.32 -12.44
CA LEU A 38 3.78 10.54 -12.66
C LEU A 38 4.18 9.14 -13.13
N GLY A 39 4.39 8.26 -12.17
CA GLY A 39 4.74 6.87 -12.41
C GLY A 39 3.52 5.97 -12.68
N ALA A 40 3.73 4.65 -12.62
CA ALA A 40 2.75 3.66 -13.05
C ALA A 40 1.39 3.79 -12.36
N ASP A 41 1.36 4.03 -11.05
CA ASP A 41 0.14 4.02 -10.23
C ASP A 41 -0.34 5.43 -9.86
N SER A 42 0.40 6.49 -10.27
CA SER A 42 0.15 7.87 -9.86
C SER A 42 -1.28 8.34 -10.15
N ILE A 43 -1.72 8.21 -11.40
CA ILE A 43 -3.05 8.71 -11.81
C ILE A 43 -4.16 7.93 -11.12
N PHE A 44 -3.98 6.62 -10.89
CA PHE A 44 -4.94 5.81 -10.15
C PHE A 44 -5.08 6.31 -8.70
N HIS A 45 -3.96 6.45 -7.98
CA HIS A 45 -3.98 6.88 -6.58
C HIS A 45 -4.35 8.35 -6.42
N PHE A 46 -3.94 9.23 -7.33
CA PHE A 46 -4.34 10.63 -7.30
C PHE A 46 -5.85 10.80 -7.46
N ASN A 47 -6.52 10.00 -8.31
CA ASN A 47 -7.98 9.99 -8.38
C ASN A 47 -8.63 9.54 -7.07
N ARG A 48 -8.07 8.55 -6.36
CA ARG A 48 -8.54 8.08 -5.06
C ARG A 48 -8.45 9.19 -4.01
N PHE A 49 -7.31 9.86 -3.93
CA PHE A 49 -7.05 10.94 -2.96
C PHE A 49 -7.80 12.22 -3.31
N TYR A 50 -7.97 12.50 -4.60
CA TYR A 50 -8.82 13.60 -5.06
C TYR A 50 -10.29 13.41 -4.65
N ASP A 51 -10.80 12.19 -4.73
CA ASP A 51 -12.16 11.90 -4.29
C ASP A 51 -12.34 12.18 -2.80
N THR A 52 -11.45 11.68 -1.94
CA THR A 52 -11.52 11.93 -0.49
C THR A 52 -11.21 13.38 -0.13
N TYR A 53 -10.29 14.06 -0.82
CA TYR A 53 -10.06 15.50 -0.71
C TYR A 53 -11.34 16.31 -0.99
N MET A 54 -12.05 15.97 -2.07
CA MET A 54 -13.30 16.65 -2.43
C MET A 54 -14.42 16.38 -1.44
N GLN A 55 -14.46 15.19 -0.83
CA GLN A 55 -15.40 14.89 0.25
C GLN A 55 -15.16 15.82 1.45
N PHE A 56 -13.92 16.02 1.89
CA PHE A 56 -13.58 17.01 2.93
C PHE A 56 -13.92 18.44 2.52
N ARG A 57 -13.60 18.83 1.29
CA ARG A 57 -13.81 20.19 0.80
C ARG A 57 -15.28 20.58 0.68
N THR A 58 -16.14 19.63 0.33
CA THR A 58 -17.56 19.90 0.01
C THR A 58 -18.53 19.43 1.07
N GLY A 59 -18.06 18.62 2.07
CA GLY A 59 -18.92 17.96 3.04
C GLY A 59 -19.79 16.83 2.46
N ASN A 60 -19.59 16.46 1.20
CA ASN A 60 -20.37 15.41 0.51
C ASN A 60 -19.68 14.05 0.67
N PHE A 61 -19.84 13.42 1.84
CA PHE A 61 -19.20 12.16 2.16
C PHE A 61 -19.89 10.95 1.52
N SER A 62 -19.11 10.06 0.93
CA SER A 62 -19.54 8.77 0.41
C SER A 62 -18.44 7.72 0.61
N TYR A 63 -18.68 6.75 1.49
CA TYR A 63 -17.66 5.72 1.80
C TYR A 63 -17.46 4.73 0.64
N PHE A 64 -18.55 4.27 0.02
CA PHE A 64 -18.49 3.31 -1.08
C PHE A 64 -18.30 3.98 -2.43
N GLN A 65 -19.24 4.82 -2.83
CA GLN A 65 -19.29 5.39 -4.17
C GLN A 65 -18.33 6.56 -4.34
N THR A 66 -17.37 6.42 -5.26
CA THR A 66 -16.44 7.48 -5.67
C THR A 66 -17.15 8.45 -6.60
N ASN A 67 -17.38 9.68 -6.12
CA ASN A 67 -18.20 10.67 -6.79
C ASN A 67 -17.41 11.78 -7.50
N PHE A 68 -16.13 11.99 -7.13
CA PHE A 68 -15.33 13.10 -7.64
C PHE A 68 -14.16 12.66 -8.53
N GLY A 69 -13.50 11.55 -8.18
CA GLY A 69 -12.43 10.96 -8.98
C GLY A 69 -12.95 10.05 -10.11
N PHE A 70 -12.04 9.52 -10.92
CA PHE A 70 -12.30 8.51 -11.96
C PHE A 70 -13.45 8.89 -12.91
N GLN A 71 -13.37 10.10 -13.50
CA GLN A 71 -14.39 10.66 -14.41
C GLN A 71 -15.79 10.71 -13.80
N GLN A 72 -15.90 10.70 -12.47
CA GLN A 72 -17.19 10.62 -11.76
C GLN A 72 -18.04 9.43 -12.24
N SER A 73 -17.40 8.26 -12.34
CA SER A 73 -18.07 7.03 -12.81
C SER A 73 -18.98 6.38 -11.76
N GLY A 74 -18.93 6.84 -10.51
CA GLY A 74 -19.70 6.21 -9.40
C GLY A 74 -19.16 4.85 -8.98
N ARG A 75 -17.91 4.51 -9.34
CA ARG A 75 -17.28 3.24 -8.98
C ARG A 75 -16.99 3.12 -7.48
N ILE A 76 -16.79 1.89 -7.01
CA ILE A 76 -16.35 1.61 -5.64
C ILE A 76 -14.88 1.26 -5.67
N ILE A 77 -14.06 2.02 -4.93
CA ILE A 77 -12.62 1.77 -4.82
C ILE A 77 -12.07 2.00 -3.42
N ASN A 78 -12.30 3.16 -2.81
CA ASN A 78 -11.70 3.50 -1.52
C ASN A 78 -12.16 2.57 -0.39
N ALA A 79 -13.40 2.09 -0.41
CA ALA A 79 -13.91 1.12 0.56
C ALA A 79 -13.23 -0.26 0.46
N LEU A 80 -12.72 -0.63 -0.74
CA LEU A 80 -12.10 -1.94 -1.00
C LEU A 80 -10.58 -1.92 -0.90
N TYR A 81 -9.96 -0.74 -0.93
CA TYR A 81 -8.50 -0.64 -1.05
C TYR A 81 -7.94 0.44 -0.12
N GLY A 82 -7.43 0.05 1.05
CA GLY A 82 -6.79 0.91 2.02
C GLY A 82 -7.60 2.16 2.41
N PRO A 83 -8.82 2.01 2.97
CA PRO A 83 -9.72 3.14 3.19
C PRO A 83 -9.15 4.19 4.14
N LEU A 84 -8.54 3.77 5.27
CA LEU A 84 -7.96 4.69 6.23
C LEU A 84 -6.88 5.56 5.58
N LEU A 85 -6.01 4.94 4.79
CA LEU A 85 -4.94 5.67 4.11
C LEU A 85 -5.49 6.59 3.01
N ALA A 86 -6.54 6.17 2.27
CA ALA A 86 -7.16 7.01 1.27
C ALA A 86 -7.72 8.31 1.87
N TYR A 87 -8.39 8.23 3.02
CA TYR A 87 -8.87 9.42 3.74
C TYR A 87 -7.73 10.24 4.35
N GLY A 88 -6.71 9.59 4.94
CA GLY A 88 -5.52 10.29 5.44
C GLY A 88 -4.78 11.07 4.35
N MET A 89 -4.61 10.47 3.17
CA MET A 89 -4.00 11.13 2.01
C MET A 89 -4.89 12.26 1.45
N GLY A 90 -6.21 12.09 1.44
CA GLY A 90 -7.16 13.15 1.07
C GLY A 90 -7.11 14.34 2.03
N ALA A 91 -7.01 14.09 3.35
CA ALA A 91 -6.85 15.13 4.35
C ALA A 91 -5.51 15.87 4.19
N LEU A 92 -4.40 15.16 3.94
CA LEU A 92 -3.12 15.79 3.64
C LEU A 92 -3.23 16.67 2.37
N LEU A 93 -3.84 16.15 1.31
CA LEU A 93 -4.05 16.90 0.08
C LEU A 93 -4.93 18.14 0.31
N TYR A 94 -5.92 18.08 1.24
CA TYR A 94 -6.73 19.20 1.67
C TYR A 94 -5.91 20.29 2.38
N ILE A 95 -4.84 19.92 3.09
CA ILE A 95 -3.95 20.87 3.74
C ILE A 95 -2.99 21.53 2.73
N VAL A 96 -2.40 20.73 1.82
CA VAL A 96 -1.31 21.22 0.97
C VAL A 96 -1.75 21.81 -0.37
N HIS A 97 -2.96 21.51 -0.84
CA HIS A 97 -3.59 22.02 -2.06
C HIS A 97 -2.72 21.99 -3.34
N SER A 98 -1.80 21.02 -3.46
CA SER A 98 -0.89 20.90 -4.60
C SER A 98 -0.40 19.46 -4.74
N TRP A 99 -0.46 18.90 -5.96
CA TRP A 99 0.06 17.55 -6.23
C TRP A 99 1.56 17.44 -6.02
N LEU A 100 2.32 18.46 -6.39
CA LEU A 100 3.76 18.47 -6.17
C LEU A 100 4.12 18.45 -4.68
N LYS A 101 3.52 19.35 -3.88
CA LYS A 101 3.76 19.38 -2.43
C LYS A 101 3.32 18.07 -1.77
N PHE A 102 2.17 17.54 -2.18
CA PHE A 102 1.64 16.27 -1.71
C PHE A 102 2.62 15.12 -1.99
N GLN A 103 3.14 15.01 -3.22
CA GLN A 103 4.07 13.96 -3.59
C GLN A 103 5.38 14.04 -2.80
N VAL A 104 5.98 15.23 -2.69
CA VAL A 104 7.21 15.44 -1.91
C VAL A 104 7.01 15.07 -0.44
N LEU A 105 5.92 15.54 0.19
CA LEU A 105 5.65 15.25 1.60
C LEU A 105 5.36 13.77 1.84
N THR A 106 4.61 13.11 0.97
CA THR A 106 4.33 11.68 1.13
C THR A 106 5.57 10.83 0.84
N SER A 107 6.42 11.22 -0.10
CA SER A 107 7.72 10.58 -0.33
C SER A 107 8.63 10.70 0.89
N PHE A 108 8.75 11.91 1.45
CA PHE A 108 9.47 12.12 2.71
C PHE A 108 8.91 11.24 3.83
N PHE A 109 7.59 11.20 3.98
CA PHE A 109 6.93 10.41 5.03
C PHE A 109 7.21 8.91 4.88
N VAL A 110 7.20 8.36 3.66
CA VAL A 110 7.50 6.94 3.42
C VAL A 110 8.95 6.62 3.76
N PHE A 111 9.91 7.44 3.33
CA PHE A 111 11.31 7.26 3.72
C PHE A 111 11.50 7.35 5.24
N PHE A 112 10.94 8.37 5.87
CA PHE A 112 11.04 8.56 7.31
C PHE A 112 10.41 7.41 8.09
N LEU A 113 9.21 6.97 7.72
CA LEU A 113 8.52 5.87 8.37
C LEU A 113 9.32 4.56 8.23
N SER A 114 9.86 4.29 7.03
CA SER A 114 10.67 3.09 6.79
C SER A 114 11.93 3.08 7.66
N GLY A 115 12.67 4.19 7.67
CA GLY A 115 13.87 4.32 8.52
C GLY A 115 13.53 4.23 10.00
N TYR A 116 12.45 4.86 10.44
CA TYR A 116 12.01 4.87 11.84
C TYR A 116 11.60 3.47 12.32
N THR A 117 10.75 2.76 11.59
CA THR A 117 10.28 1.43 11.98
C THR A 117 11.41 0.40 11.99
N MET A 118 12.33 0.49 11.03
CA MET A 118 13.52 -0.37 11.00
C MET A 118 14.48 -0.04 12.14
N ASN A 119 14.64 1.23 12.53
CA ASN A 119 15.40 1.64 13.70
C ASN A 119 14.79 1.10 15.00
N VAL A 120 13.45 1.20 15.13
CA VAL A 120 12.71 0.61 16.27
C VAL A 120 13.03 -0.87 16.39
N LEU A 121 12.93 -1.61 15.29
CA LEU A 121 13.23 -3.04 15.25
C LEU A 121 14.66 -3.32 15.69
N ALA A 122 15.65 -2.66 15.09
CA ALA A 122 17.06 -2.86 15.37
C ALA A 122 17.41 -2.56 16.84
N VAL A 123 16.92 -1.44 17.39
CA VAL A 123 17.14 -1.07 18.80
C VAL A 123 16.48 -2.08 19.75
N LYS A 124 15.27 -2.54 19.46
CA LYS A 124 14.53 -3.49 20.31
C LYS A 124 15.12 -4.92 20.30
N VAL A 125 15.94 -5.27 19.32
CA VAL A 125 16.72 -6.52 19.34
C VAL A 125 18.07 -6.36 20.04
N GLY A 126 18.47 -5.15 20.48
CA GLY A 126 19.68 -4.87 21.21
C GLY A 126 20.84 -4.28 20.37
N SER A 127 20.59 -3.90 19.11
CA SER A 127 21.63 -3.28 18.27
C SER A 127 22.13 -1.96 18.84
N SER A 128 23.43 -1.71 18.71
CA SER A 128 24.01 -0.41 19.04
C SER A 128 23.38 0.70 18.17
N ARG A 129 23.43 1.94 18.64
CA ARG A 129 22.91 3.10 17.89
C ARG A 129 23.50 3.19 16.48
N ARG A 130 24.81 2.91 16.33
CA ARG A 130 25.51 2.92 15.03
C ARG A 130 24.91 1.87 14.09
N VAL A 131 24.78 0.64 14.52
CA VAL A 131 24.23 -0.47 13.73
C VAL A 131 22.76 -0.22 13.39
N ALA A 132 21.95 0.24 14.34
CA ALA A 132 20.54 0.56 14.10
C ALA A 132 20.35 1.67 13.04
N ASN A 133 21.21 2.71 13.03
CA ASN A 133 21.18 3.75 12.02
C ASN A 133 21.60 3.22 10.63
N ILE A 134 22.66 2.41 10.57
CA ILE A 134 23.11 1.77 9.31
C ILE A 134 21.98 0.91 8.72
N THR A 135 21.34 0.09 9.55
CA THR A 135 20.21 -0.76 9.15
C THR A 135 19.00 0.05 8.65
N SER A 136 18.73 1.17 9.32
CA SER A 136 17.67 2.08 8.88
C SER A 136 17.94 2.67 7.50
N VAL A 137 19.16 3.14 7.27
CA VAL A 137 19.61 3.70 5.99
C VAL A 137 19.57 2.64 4.89
N LEU A 138 20.01 1.42 5.20
CA LEU A 138 19.96 0.30 4.28
C LEU A 138 18.52 0.00 3.82
N PHE A 139 17.58 -0.02 4.75
CA PHE A 139 16.16 -0.25 4.42
C PHE A 139 15.56 0.93 3.65
N MET A 140 15.86 2.18 4.02
CA MET A 140 15.44 3.38 3.27
C MET A 140 15.95 3.38 1.83
N GLY A 141 17.17 2.87 1.60
CA GLY A 141 17.78 2.70 0.27
C GLY A 141 17.26 1.51 -0.51
N SER A 142 16.36 0.68 0.04
CA SER A 142 15.79 -0.44 -0.69
C SER A 142 14.86 0.01 -1.82
N PHE A 143 14.85 -0.77 -2.90
CA PHE A 143 14.05 -0.46 -4.09
C PHE A 143 12.55 -0.25 -3.77
N TRP A 144 11.97 -1.14 -2.98
CA TRP A 144 10.54 -1.09 -2.65
C TRP A 144 10.12 0.13 -1.85
N VAL A 145 11.00 0.68 -1.00
CA VAL A 145 10.72 1.92 -0.27
C VAL A 145 10.74 3.11 -1.25
N GLY A 146 11.75 3.19 -2.12
CA GLY A 146 11.86 4.22 -3.15
C GLY A 146 10.72 4.19 -4.20
N LYS A 147 10.05 3.06 -4.35
CA LYS A 147 8.98 2.83 -5.34
C LYS A 147 7.78 3.75 -5.15
N TRP A 148 7.50 4.23 -3.94
CA TRP A 148 6.49 5.26 -3.73
C TRP A 148 6.81 6.54 -4.50
N THR A 149 8.03 7.04 -4.38
CA THR A 149 8.45 8.29 -5.05
C THR A 149 8.43 8.16 -6.58
N ILE A 150 8.80 7.00 -7.09
CA ILE A 150 8.95 6.73 -8.53
C ILE A 150 7.61 6.44 -9.20
N ASP A 151 6.79 5.58 -8.59
CA ASP A 151 5.56 5.04 -9.21
C ASP A 151 4.28 5.32 -8.43
N GLN A 152 4.39 5.87 -7.21
CA GLN A 152 3.31 5.93 -6.21
C GLN A 152 2.71 4.55 -5.91
N ASN A 153 3.58 3.53 -5.87
CA ASN A 153 3.14 2.18 -5.54
C ASN A 153 2.72 2.09 -4.07
N PHE A 154 1.47 1.73 -3.85
CA PHE A 154 0.83 1.73 -2.51
C PHE A 154 1.43 0.70 -1.55
N MET A 155 2.02 -0.35 -2.08
CA MET A 155 2.73 -1.38 -1.31
C MET A 155 3.90 -0.79 -0.51
N SER A 156 4.56 0.27 -1.02
CA SER A 156 5.69 0.92 -0.32
C SER A 156 5.30 1.41 1.08
N ILE A 157 4.07 1.90 1.26
CA ILE A 157 3.58 2.37 2.57
C ILE A 157 3.31 1.17 3.49
N GLY A 158 2.73 0.09 2.97
CA GLY A 158 2.59 -1.17 3.69
C GLY A 158 3.95 -1.74 4.13
N ASN A 159 4.92 -1.71 3.22
CA ASN A 159 6.28 -2.19 3.47
C ASN A 159 7.00 -1.39 4.56
N ALA A 160 6.78 -0.07 4.63
CA ALA A 160 7.33 0.77 5.69
C ALA A 160 6.88 0.35 7.11
N LEU A 161 5.78 -0.39 7.24
CA LEU A 161 5.27 -0.91 8.51
C LEU A 161 5.75 -2.33 8.84
N MET A 162 6.31 -3.06 7.87
CA MET A 162 6.72 -4.46 8.05
C MET A 162 7.74 -4.69 9.17
N PRO A 163 8.71 -3.80 9.46
CA PRO A 163 9.61 -3.98 10.59
C PRO A 163 8.87 -4.09 11.93
N LEU A 164 7.71 -3.43 12.10
CA LEU A 164 6.89 -3.56 13.32
C LEU A 164 6.25 -4.95 13.42
N ILE A 165 5.87 -5.54 12.30
CA ILE A 165 5.33 -6.92 12.24
C ILE A 165 6.41 -7.92 12.66
N VAL A 166 7.62 -7.78 12.11
CA VAL A 166 8.76 -8.64 12.51
C VAL A 166 9.07 -8.47 14.00
N LEU A 167 9.01 -7.25 14.53
CA LEU A 167 9.17 -7.01 15.96
C LEU A 167 8.12 -7.76 16.80
N MET A 168 6.86 -7.82 16.36
CA MET A 168 5.83 -8.60 17.06
C MET A 168 6.15 -10.10 17.02
N GLY A 169 6.63 -10.61 15.89
CA GLY A 169 7.08 -12.01 15.77
C GLY A 169 8.24 -12.34 16.72
N ILE A 170 9.22 -11.45 16.85
CA ILE A 170 10.34 -11.63 17.80
C ILE A 170 9.84 -11.64 19.25
N LYS A 171 8.89 -10.79 19.58
CA LYS A 171 8.28 -10.77 20.91
C LYS A 171 7.56 -12.07 21.26
N MET A 172 6.99 -12.76 20.25
CA MET A 172 6.42 -14.11 20.45
C MET A 172 7.52 -15.14 20.80
N LEU A 173 8.70 -15.03 20.18
CA LEU A 173 9.82 -15.95 20.43
C LEU A 173 10.51 -15.74 21.78
N LYS A 174 10.49 -14.52 22.34
CA LYS A 174 11.22 -14.19 23.57
C LYS A 174 10.61 -14.77 24.85
N ASN A 175 9.45 -15.39 24.76
CA ASN A 175 8.74 -16.04 25.87
C ASN A 175 8.62 -15.22 27.19
N ASP A 176 8.66 -13.91 27.08
CA ASP A 176 8.61 -13.00 28.21
C ASP A 176 7.17 -12.47 28.32
N GLU A 177 6.48 -12.77 29.44
CA GLU A 177 5.06 -12.44 29.63
C GLU A 177 4.77 -10.95 29.44
N GLU A 178 5.74 -10.08 29.74
CA GLU A 178 5.65 -8.64 29.52
C GLU A 178 5.85 -8.22 28.06
N ASN A 179 6.46 -9.03 27.22
CA ASN A 179 6.90 -8.62 25.88
C ASN A 179 5.80 -8.63 24.82
N LEU A 180 4.95 -9.67 24.76
CA LEU A 180 3.88 -9.73 23.78
C LEU A 180 2.59 -9.10 24.32
N GLN A 181 2.31 -7.87 23.91
CA GLN A 181 1.07 -7.19 24.28
C GLN A 181 0.02 -7.38 23.17
N VAL A 182 -1.14 -7.93 23.57
CA VAL A 182 -2.30 -8.15 22.69
C VAL A 182 -2.65 -6.89 21.90
N LEU A 183 -2.71 -5.73 22.58
CA LEU A 183 -3.07 -4.47 21.95
C LEU A 183 -2.05 -4.01 20.90
N GLN A 184 -0.73 -4.16 21.18
CA GLN A 184 0.31 -3.78 20.21
C GLN A 184 0.27 -4.65 18.96
N LEU A 185 0.13 -5.98 19.13
CA LEU A 185 0.02 -6.91 18.02
C LEU A 185 -1.22 -6.59 17.17
N ALA A 186 -2.37 -6.39 17.82
CA ALA A 186 -3.62 -6.05 17.13
C ALA A 186 -3.51 -4.73 16.36
N LEU A 187 -2.96 -3.68 16.96
CA LEU A 187 -2.77 -2.38 16.30
C LEU A 187 -1.82 -2.48 15.10
N CYS A 188 -0.69 -3.19 15.24
CA CYS A 188 0.26 -3.37 14.12
C CYS A 188 -0.38 -4.09 12.94
N VAL A 189 -1.06 -5.21 13.18
CA VAL A 189 -1.74 -6.00 12.13
C VAL A 189 -2.87 -5.16 11.50
N SER A 190 -3.70 -4.51 12.32
CA SER A 190 -4.82 -3.70 11.85
C SER A 190 -4.36 -2.53 10.99
N LEU A 191 -3.26 -1.87 11.36
CA LEU A 191 -2.72 -0.77 10.60
C LEU A 191 -2.27 -1.23 9.20
N VAL A 192 -1.59 -2.37 9.10
CA VAL A 192 -1.18 -2.91 7.80
C VAL A 192 -2.39 -3.30 6.94
N ILE A 193 -3.44 -3.91 7.54
CA ILE A 193 -4.69 -4.24 6.84
C ILE A 193 -5.38 -2.97 6.30
N GLN A 194 -5.46 -1.90 7.11
CA GLN A 194 -6.08 -0.63 6.73
C GLN A 194 -5.28 0.13 5.65
N VAL A 195 -3.99 -0.18 5.50
CA VAL A 195 -3.10 0.43 4.51
C VAL A 195 -3.08 -0.39 3.21
N HIS A 196 -2.71 -1.68 3.28
CA HIS A 196 -2.53 -2.52 2.10
C HIS A 196 -2.79 -4.00 2.38
N LEU A 197 -3.90 -4.50 1.88
CA LEU A 197 -4.41 -5.84 2.23
C LEU A 197 -3.44 -6.98 1.86
N LEU A 198 -2.78 -6.91 0.70
CA LEU A 198 -1.85 -7.97 0.29
C LEU A 198 -0.56 -7.95 1.12
N SER A 199 -0.06 -6.77 1.49
CA SER A 199 1.03 -6.67 2.46
C SER A 199 0.63 -7.27 3.82
N ALA A 200 -0.63 -7.07 4.23
CA ALA A 200 -1.13 -7.69 5.46
C ALA A 200 -1.18 -9.22 5.37
N ALA A 201 -1.54 -9.78 4.22
CA ALA A 201 -1.52 -11.24 4.03
C ALA A 201 -0.11 -11.82 4.18
N ILE A 202 0.92 -11.18 3.59
CA ILE A 202 2.33 -11.57 3.76
C ILE A 202 2.75 -11.42 5.23
N ALA A 203 2.39 -10.30 5.87
CA ALA A 203 2.68 -10.04 7.29
C ALA A 203 2.09 -11.11 8.22
N ILE A 204 0.83 -11.51 7.99
CA ILE A 204 0.16 -12.56 8.76
C ILE A 204 0.85 -13.91 8.53
N GLY A 205 1.26 -14.24 7.31
CA GLY A 205 2.01 -15.46 7.01
C GLY A 205 3.34 -15.53 7.79
N VAL A 206 4.06 -14.40 7.86
CA VAL A 206 5.30 -14.29 8.65
C VAL A 206 5.01 -14.42 10.15
N LEU A 207 3.98 -13.75 10.68
CA LEU A 207 3.58 -13.88 12.09
C LEU A 207 3.19 -15.31 12.45
N LEU A 208 2.48 -16.02 11.56
CA LEU A 208 2.13 -17.44 11.76
C LEU A 208 3.39 -18.31 11.83
N SER A 209 4.42 -18.04 11.01
CA SER A 209 5.69 -18.76 11.06
C SER A 209 6.39 -18.53 12.41
N PHE A 210 6.43 -17.30 12.91
CA PHE A 210 6.95 -17.00 14.24
C PHE A 210 6.13 -17.68 15.34
N PHE A 211 4.80 -17.65 15.23
CA PHE A 211 3.89 -18.28 16.18
C PHE A 211 4.11 -19.79 16.28
N VAL A 212 4.24 -20.51 15.14
CA VAL A 212 4.49 -21.95 15.12
C VAL A 212 5.79 -22.29 15.85
N VAL A 213 6.88 -21.57 15.59
CA VAL A 213 8.14 -21.79 16.30
C VAL A 213 8.01 -21.46 17.79
N SER A 214 7.31 -20.39 18.13
CA SER A 214 7.12 -19.95 19.51
C SER A 214 6.29 -20.96 20.31
N ILE A 215 5.20 -21.52 19.76
CA ILE A 215 4.38 -22.55 20.43
C ILE A 215 5.19 -23.82 20.72
N VAL A 216 6.11 -24.20 19.82
CA VAL A 216 6.96 -25.39 20.05
C VAL A 216 7.96 -25.14 21.21
N LYS A 217 8.48 -23.92 21.33
CA LYS A 217 9.55 -23.57 22.27
C LYS A 217 9.10 -22.98 23.60
N ASN A 218 7.87 -22.53 23.67
CA ASN A 218 7.34 -21.84 24.85
C ASN A 218 6.80 -22.85 25.88
N ASP A 219 7.11 -22.66 27.15
CA ASP A 219 6.57 -23.47 28.24
C ASP A 219 5.09 -23.12 28.50
N ASN A 220 4.71 -21.86 28.35
CA ASN A 220 3.33 -21.39 28.53
C ASN A 220 2.58 -21.24 27.17
N LYS A 221 2.40 -22.37 26.47
CA LYS A 221 1.80 -22.44 25.13
C LYS A 221 0.37 -21.89 25.07
N LEU A 222 -0.43 -22.14 26.09
CA LEU A 222 -1.85 -21.73 26.15
C LEU A 222 -1.98 -20.21 26.29
N ASP A 223 -1.15 -19.58 27.13
CA ASP A 223 -1.18 -18.11 27.27
C ASP A 223 -0.81 -17.42 25.95
N LEU A 224 0.28 -17.86 25.30
CA LEU A 224 0.66 -17.35 23.98
C LEU A 224 -0.47 -17.54 22.95
N PHE A 225 -1.09 -18.72 22.93
CA PHE A 225 -2.20 -19.01 22.02
C PHE A 225 -3.38 -18.04 22.26
N PHE A 226 -3.82 -17.88 23.52
CA PHE A 226 -4.92 -16.97 23.83
C PHE A 226 -4.59 -15.50 23.61
N LYS A 227 -3.33 -15.06 23.83
CA LYS A 227 -2.88 -13.71 23.48
C LYS A 227 -2.99 -13.47 21.97
N CYS A 228 -2.55 -14.42 21.15
CA CYS A 228 -2.64 -14.32 19.68
C CYS A 228 -4.10 -14.34 19.20
N VAL A 229 -4.97 -15.21 19.77
CA VAL A 229 -6.41 -15.24 19.44
C VAL A 229 -7.07 -13.91 19.81
N LYS A 230 -6.84 -13.39 21.01
CA LYS A 230 -7.36 -12.07 21.43
C LYS A 230 -6.90 -10.96 20.50
N ALA A 231 -5.63 -10.97 20.10
CA ALA A 231 -5.10 -9.98 19.16
C ALA A 231 -5.72 -10.10 17.77
N ALA A 232 -5.94 -11.32 17.27
CA ALA A 232 -6.62 -11.57 16.00
C ALA A 232 -8.08 -11.07 16.02
N LEU A 233 -8.84 -11.39 17.08
CA LEU A 233 -10.22 -10.92 17.26
C LEU A 233 -10.28 -9.38 17.32
N LEU A 234 -9.39 -8.76 18.09
CA LEU A 234 -9.31 -7.30 18.15
C LEU A 234 -8.93 -6.70 16.79
N SER A 235 -8.01 -7.33 16.05
CA SER A 235 -7.65 -6.89 14.69
C SER A 235 -8.84 -6.96 13.74
N LEU A 236 -9.65 -8.02 13.79
CA LEU A 236 -10.86 -8.14 13.00
C LEU A 236 -11.87 -7.02 13.31
N ILE A 237 -12.02 -6.65 14.58
CA ILE A 237 -12.89 -5.54 14.99
C ILE A 237 -12.34 -4.20 14.47
N LEU A 238 -11.04 -3.94 14.65
CA LEU A 238 -10.38 -2.71 14.19
C LEU A 238 -10.33 -2.56 12.66
N THR A 239 -10.57 -3.64 11.92
CA THR A 239 -10.59 -3.67 10.46
C THR A 239 -11.93 -4.12 9.90
N PHE A 240 -12.99 -4.11 10.72
CA PHE A 240 -14.30 -4.61 10.33
C PHE A 240 -14.87 -3.87 9.10
N ASN A 241 -14.62 -2.57 8.95
CA ASN A 241 -14.97 -1.79 7.78
C ASN A 241 -14.38 -2.35 6.47
N VAL A 242 -13.15 -2.89 6.50
CA VAL A 242 -12.48 -3.47 5.33
C VAL A 242 -13.15 -4.80 4.95
N TRP A 243 -13.26 -5.71 5.91
CA TRP A 243 -13.84 -7.05 5.67
C TRP A 243 -15.30 -6.96 5.26
N TRP A 244 -16.08 -6.10 5.93
CA TRP A 244 -17.48 -5.95 5.59
C TRP A 244 -17.68 -5.33 4.21
N ALA A 245 -16.89 -4.32 3.84
CA ALA A 245 -16.94 -3.74 2.50
C ALA A 245 -16.63 -4.77 1.41
N LEU A 246 -15.60 -5.61 1.63
CA LEU A 246 -15.29 -6.72 0.71
C LEU A 246 -16.48 -7.69 0.60
N ILE A 247 -17.03 -8.14 1.73
CA ILE A 247 -18.19 -9.04 1.74
C ILE A 247 -19.38 -8.40 1.03
N GLU A 248 -19.73 -7.16 1.35
CA GLU A 248 -20.90 -6.49 0.77
C GLU A 248 -20.79 -6.33 -0.74
N VAL A 249 -19.60 -5.99 -1.24
CA VAL A 249 -19.42 -5.71 -2.67
C VAL A 249 -19.20 -7.00 -3.46
N TYR A 250 -18.36 -7.94 -2.97
CA TYR A 250 -18.06 -9.17 -3.71
C TYR A 250 -19.18 -10.21 -3.70
N THR A 251 -20.00 -10.29 -2.64
CA THR A 251 -21.14 -11.25 -2.61
C THR A 251 -22.25 -10.88 -3.59
N GLY A 252 -22.26 -9.69 -4.10
CA GLY A 252 -23.31 -9.21 -4.99
C GLY A 252 -22.87 -8.87 -6.40
N ASN A 253 -21.56 -8.89 -6.67
CA ASN A 253 -20.99 -8.49 -7.95
C ASN A 253 -19.81 -9.37 -8.33
N SER A 254 -19.71 -9.75 -9.60
CA SER A 254 -18.45 -10.14 -10.19
C SER A 254 -17.69 -8.87 -10.55
N LEU A 255 -16.40 -8.78 -10.19
CA LEU A 255 -15.59 -7.58 -10.38
C LEU A 255 -14.39 -7.89 -11.27
N TYR A 256 -13.98 -6.91 -12.08
CA TYR A 256 -12.68 -6.96 -12.73
C TYR A 256 -11.58 -6.95 -11.66
N GLY A 257 -10.74 -7.97 -11.67
CA GLY A 257 -9.51 -8.01 -10.85
C GLY A 257 -8.42 -7.15 -11.47
N PRO A 258 -7.34 -6.89 -10.71
CA PRO A 258 -6.11 -6.35 -11.27
C PRO A 258 -5.58 -7.24 -12.41
N TYR A 259 -4.87 -6.63 -13.38
CA TYR A 259 -4.33 -7.38 -14.50
C TYR A 259 -3.37 -8.46 -14.03
N PRO A 260 -3.58 -9.75 -14.38
CA PRO A 260 -2.72 -10.84 -13.95
C PRO A 260 -1.36 -10.76 -14.67
N SER A 261 -0.27 -10.68 -13.90
CA SER A 261 1.09 -10.77 -14.44
C SER A 261 1.53 -12.24 -14.60
N ASN A 262 2.50 -12.51 -15.47
CA ASN A 262 3.18 -13.81 -15.50
C ASN A 262 4.09 -13.92 -14.28
N LEU A 263 3.87 -14.91 -13.41
CA LEU A 263 4.60 -15.05 -12.14
C LEU A 263 6.09 -15.31 -12.39
N ALA A 264 6.44 -16.18 -13.32
CA ALA A 264 7.85 -16.49 -13.60
C ALA A 264 8.62 -15.27 -14.10
N LYS A 265 8.01 -14.47 -15.00
CA LYS A 265 8.63 -13.25 -15.54
C LYS A 265 8.65 -12.09 -14.54
N SER A 266 7.84 -12.16 -13.49
CA SER A 266 7.71 -11.14 -12.45
C SER A 266 8.28 -11.56 -11.09
N ALA A 267 9.08 -12.61 -11.07
CA ALA A 267 9.95 -12.99 -9.97
C ALA A 267 11.27 -12.22 -10.02
N VAL A 268 11.89 -12.03 -8.85
CA VAL A 268 13.18 -11.33 -8.73
C VAL A 268 14.31 -12.21 -9.26
N ASN A 269 15.14 -11.65 -10.11
CA ASN A 269 16.39 -12.27 -10.52
C ASN A 269 17.48 -11.92 -9.51
N LEU A 270 18.18 -12.94 -9.02
CA LEU A 270 19.38 -12.81 -8.20
C LEU A 270 20.58 -12.56 -9.13
N SER A 271 20.65 -11.38 -9.74
CA SER A 271 21.66 -11.06 -10.75
C SER A 271 22.59 -9.96 -10.31
N LEU A 272 23.70 -9.81 -11.04
CA LEU A 272 24.70 -8.77 -10.83
C LEU A 272 24.30 -7.41 -11.40
N ASP A 273 23.15 -7.34 -12.10
CA ASP A 273 22.65 -6.13 -12.72
C ASP A 273 22.20 -5.09 -11.68
N LYS A 274 21.87 -3.89 -12.18
CA LYS A 274 21.35 -2.82 -11.33
C LYS A 274 20.05 -3.27 -10.65
N PRO A 275 19.87 -3.03 -9.35
CA PRO A 275 18.64 -3.36 -8.67
C PRO A 275 17.48 -2.55 -9.26
N ASP A 276 16.48 -3.26 -9.71
CA ASP A 276 15.21 -2.71 -10.18
C ASP A 276 14.06 -3.60 -9.67
N PHE A 277 12.89 -3.46 -10.31
CA PHE A 277 11.72 -4.25 -9.91
C PHE A 277 11.91 -5.77 -10.02
N TRP A 278 12.83 -6.22 -10.90
CA TRP A 278 13.06 -7.62 -11.23
C TRP A 278 14.47 -8.12 -10.89
N HIS A 279 15.33 -7.26 -10.38
CA HIS A 279 16.73 -7.58 -10.09
C HIS A 279 17.14 -7.10 -8.71
N LEU A 280 17.65 -7.99 -7.88
CA LEU A 280 18.09 -7.66 -6.52
C LEU A 280 19.36 -6.79 -6.51
N GLY A 281 20.22 -6.99 -7.50
CA GLY A 281 21.52 -6.32 -7.62
C GLY A 281 22.63 -6.96 -6.77
N LEU A 282 23.86 -6.75 -7.20
CA LEU A 282 25.06 -7.38 -6.60
C LEU A 282 25.20 -7.11 -5.10
N ALA A 283 25.07 -5.85 -4.69
CA ALA A 283 25.36 -5.45 -3.32
C ALA A 283 24.41 -6.13 -2.30
N VAL A 284 23.10 -6.13 -2.59
CA VAL A 284 22.10 -6.76 -1.71
C VAL A 284 22.19 -8.28 -1.77
N SER A 285 22.46 -8.86 -2.96
CA SER A 285 22.69 -10.31 -3.11
C SER A 285 23.88 -10.77 -2.29
N ALA A 286 25.01 -10.03 -2.33
CA ALA A 286 26.19 -10.32 -1.52
C ALA A 286 25.88 -10.24 -0.01
N LEU A 287 25.15 -9.23 0.42
CA LEU A 287 24.75 -9.07 1.82
C LEU A 287 23.91 -10.27 2.31
N PHE A 288 22.96 -10.73 1.51
CA PHE A 288 22.14 -11.88 1.86
C PHE A 288 22.92 -13.19 1.87
N LEU A 289 23.82 -13.40 0.90
CA LEU A 289 24.69 -14.56 0.86
C LEU A 289 25.62 -14.59 2.07
N VAL A 290 26.19 -13.45 2.47
CA VAL A 290 27.00 -13.35 3.69
C VAL A 290 26.20 -13.77 4.92
N GLN A 291 24.96 -13.26 5.10
CA GLN A 291 24.16 -13.64 6.25
C GLN A 291 23.79 -15.13 6.26
N ILE A 292 23.43 -15.70 5.10
CA ILE A 292 23.12 -17.13 4.99
C ILE A 292 24.35 -17.97 5.30
N SER A 293 25.53 -17.56 4.81
CA SER A 293 26.80 -18.24 5.10
C SER A 293 27.19 -18.17 6.58
N LEU A 294 27.00 -16.99 7.21
CA LEU A 294 27.23 -16.83 8.65
C LEU A 294 26.32 -17.74 9.47
N LEU A 295 25.06 -17.90 9.09
CA LEU A 295 24.16 -18.84 9.76
C LEU A 295 24.67 -20.28 9.69
N VAL A 296 25.16 -20.71 8.53
CA VAL A 296 25.71 -22.07 8.35
C VAL A 296 26.97 -22.27 9.20
N VAL A 297 27.90 -21.32 9.14
CA VAL A 297 29.21 -21.42 9.84
C VAL A 297 29.03 -21.35 11.36
N HIS A 298 28.16 -20.46 11.86
CA HIS A 298 27.99 -20.23 13.31
C HIS A 298 26.67 -20.84 13.82
N TRP A 299 26.17 -21.92 13.21
CA TRP A 299 24.89 -22.54 13.55
C TRP A 299 24.73 -22.82 15.04
N THR A 300 25.75 -23.37 15.69
CA THR A 300 25.69 -23.72 17.11
C THR A 300 25.75 -22.53 18.06
N GLU A 301 26.32 -21.42 17.61
CA GLU A 301 26.54 -20.21 18.42
C GLU A 301 25.34 -19.26 18.37
N PHE A 302 24.62 -19.24 17.23
CA PHE A 302 23.53 -18.28 16.99
C PHE A 302 22.27 -18.63 17.77
N THR A 303 21.61 -17.58 18.25
CA THR A 303 20.33 -17.69 18.95
C THR A 303 19.20 -18.19 18.03
N VAL A 304 18.14 -18.69 18.65
CA VAL A 304 16.93 -19.12 17.91
C VAL A 304 16.34 -17.97 17.09
N ILE A 305 16.40 -16.73 17.59
CA ILE A 305 15.88 -15.56 16.88
C ILE A 305 16.65 -15.35 15.59
N ASN A 306 17.99 -15.40 15.63
CA ASN A 306 18.83 -15.28 14.44
C ASN A 306 18.54 -16.40 13.43
N LYS A 307 18.47 -17.65 13.90
CA LYS A 307 18.12 -18.82 13.06
C LYS A 307 16.78 -18.65 12.37
N VAL A 308 15.74 -18.33 13.12
CA VAL A 308 14.36 -18.19 12.58
C VAL A 308 14.28 -17.04 11.60
N THR A 309 14.85 -15.88 11.92
CA THR A 309 14.81 -14.71 11.01
C THR A 309 15.57 -14.99 9.72
N THR A 310 16.74 -15.60 9.80
CA THR A 310 17.54 -15.88 8.60
C THR A 310 16.91 -16.99 7.74
N ILE A 311 16.42 -18.08 8.35
CA ILE A 311 15.76 -19.17 7.60
C ILE A 311 14.48 -18.65 6.93
N LEU A 312 13.62 -17.95 7.67
CA LEU A 312 12.38 -17.42 7.12
C LEU A 312 12.66 -16.36 6.03
N GLY A 313 13.67 -15.51 6.24
CA GLY A 313 14.14 -14.56 5.23
C GLY A 313 14.63 -15.25 3.96
N THR A 314 15.36 -16.35 4.09
CA THR A 314 15.84 -17.15 2.95
C THR A 314 14.68 -17.82 2.20
N ILE A 315 13.72 -18.41 2.93
CA ILE A 315 12.52 -19.01 2.31
C ILE A 315 11.75 -17.95 1.50
N LEU A 316 11.54 -16.77 2.08
CA LEU A 316 10.84 -15.68 1.39
C LEU A 316 11.65 -15.11 0.21
N LEU A 317 12.98 -15.11 0.29
CA LEU A 317 13.85 -14.74 -0.84
C LEU A 317 13.72 -15.74 -2.00
N VAL A 318 13.69 -17.03 -1.70
CA VAL A 318 13.45 -18.08 -2.71
C VAL A 318 12.07 -17.88 -3.33
N LEU A 319 11.02 -17.68 -2.52
CA LEU A 319 9.66 -17.40 -3.00
C LEU A 319 9.56 -16.09 -3.80
N ALA A 320 10.37 -15.08 -3.48
CA ALA A 320 10.40 -13.85 -4.25
C ALA A 320 11.09 -14.02 -5.61
N SER A 321 11.98 -15.00 -5.74
CA SER A 321 12.93 -15.12 -6.85
C SER A 321 12.54 -16.16 -7.89
N ASN A 322 13.28 -16.16 -8.99
CA ASN A 322 13.21 -17.15 -10.07
C ASN A 322 13.79 -18.53 -9.69
N LEU A 323 14.32 -18.71 -8.47
CA LEU A 323 14.72 -20.02 -7.94
C LEU A 323 13.50 -20.90 -7.60
N PHE A 324 12.34 -20.29 -7.33
CA PHE A 324 11.10 -21.02 -7.11
C PHE A 324 10.41 -21.32 -8.45
N PRO A 325 9.83 -22.51 -8.66
CA PRO A 325 9.26 -22.92 -9.95
C PRO A 325 7.92 -22.23 -10.27
N TRP A 326 7.95 -20.91 -10.41
CA TRP A 326 6.77 -20.08 -10.67
C TRP A 326 6.07 -20.41 -11.99
N GLU A 327 6.79 -20.95 -13.00
CA GLU A 327 6.18 -21.38 -14.24
C GLU A 327 5.20 -22.55 -14.03
N PHE A 328 5.56 -23.50 -13.16
CA PHE A 328 4.66 -24.57 -12.74
C PHE A 328 3.39 -24.01 -12.05
N VAL A 329 3.54 -23.02 -11.16
CA VAL A 329 2.40 -22.37 -10.49
C VAL A 329 1.53 -21.59 -11.48
N ASP A 330 2.12 -20.86 -12.43
CA ASP A 330 1.41 -20.12 -13.47
C ASP A 330 0.51 -21.02 -14.31
N ASN A 331 1.00 -22.21 -14.65
CA ASN A 331 0.32 -23.14 -15.53
C ASN A 331 -0.78 -23.94 -14.81
N ASN A 332 -0.57 -24.27 -13.52
CA ASN A 332 -1.47 -25.18 -12.79
C ASN A 332 -2.43 -24.44 -11.81
N TYR A 333 -2.10 -23.23 -11.38
CA TYR A 333 -2.85 -22.51 -10.34
C TYR A 333 -3.15 -21.04 -10.73
N PRO A 334 -4.00 -20.80 -11.75
CA PRO A 334 -4.26 -19.44 -12.27
C PRO A 334 -4.87 -18.48 -11.23
N VAL A 335 -5.50 -19.00 -10.17
CA VAL A 335 -6.02 -18.19 -9.06
C VAL A 335 -4.89 -17.49 -8.31
N ILE A 336 -3.74 -18.17 -8.11
CA ILE A 336 -2.57 -17.59 -7.45
C ILE A 336 -2.03 -16.41 -8.26
N LYS A 337 -2.01 -16.53 -9.58
CA LYS A 337 -1.60 -15.47 -10.51
C LYS A 337 -2.42 -14.19 -10.32
N THR A 338 -3.73 -14.33 -10.23
CA THR A 338 -4.64 -13.18 -10.06
C THR A 338 -4.49 -12.53 -8.68
N PHE A 339 -4.30 -13.34 -7.63
CA PHE A 339 -4.18 -12.86 -6.25
C PHE A 339 -2.79 -12.28 -5.96
N LEU A 340 -1.73 -13.04 -6.24
CA LEU A 340 -0.35 -12.63 -5.94
C LEU A 340 0.16 -11.55 -6.91
N GLN A 341 -0.22 -11.60 -8.17
CA GLN A 341 0.21 -10.79 -9.32
C GLN A 341 1.71 -10.94 -9.64
N PHE A 342 2.61 -10.79 -8.66
CA PHE A 342 4.05 -10.99 -8.84
C PHE A 342 4.74 -11.44 -7.55
N PRO A 343 5.65 -12.45 -7.64
CA PRO A 343 6.38 -12.98 -6.49
C PRO A 343 7.32 -12.00 -5.82
N ALA A 344 7.85 -11.02 -6.55
CA ALA A 344 8.71 -9.97 -6.02
C ALA A 344 8.14 -9.24 -4.77
N ARG A 345 6.84 -9.40 -4.49
CA ARG A 345 6.21 -8.86 -3.26
C ARG A 345 6.75 -9.45 -1.96
N PHE A 346 7.30 -10.67 -2.00
CA PHE A 346 7.93 -11.29 -0.84
C PHE A 346 9.30 -10.67 -0.52
N GLU A 347 9.95 -9.99 -1.49
CA GLU A 347 11.31 -9.46 -1.34
C GLU A 347 11.47 -8.54 -0.14
N THR A 348 10.53 -7.60 0.09
CA THR A 348 10.65 -6.66 1.22
C THR A 348 10.74 -7.37 2.57
N MET A 349 9.92 -8.40 2.76
CA MET A 349 9.94 -9.13 4.02
C MET A 349 11.20 -10.00 4.13
N ALA A 350 11.65 -10.60 3.03
CA ALA A 350 12.95 -11.29 2.96
C ALA A 350 14.10 -10.34 3.31
N PHE A 351 14.08 -9.13 2.74
CA PHE A 351 15.06 -8.08 3.01
C PHE A 351 15.14 -7.73 4.50
N ILE A 352 13.99 -7.42 5.12
CA ILE A 352 13.93 -7.04 6.53
C ILE A 352 14.46 -8.17 7.42
N LEU A 353 14.05 -9.42 7.16
CA LEU A 353 14.43 -10.57 7.95
C LEU A 353 15.93 -10.92 7.81
N LEU A 354 16.48 -10.88 6.60
CA LEU A 354 17.91 -11.16 6.36
C LEU A 354 18.80 -10.03 6.89
N VAL A 355 18.41 -8.78 6.74
CA VAL A 355 19.13 -7.63 7.35
C VAL A 355 19.06 -7.69 8.87
N LEU A 356 17.95 -8.10 9.45
CA LEU A 356 17.82 -8.33 10.89
C LEU A 356 18.70 -9.49 11.34
N GLY A 357 18.72 -10.60 10.59
CA GLY A 357 19.63 -11.72 10.84
C GLY A 357 21.10 -11.27 10.89
N LEU A 358 21.51 -10.43 9.93
CA LEU A 358 22.85 -9.84 9.91
C LEU A 358 23.13 -8.95 11.14
N ASN A 359 22.15 -8.15 11.56
CA ASN A 359 22.25 -7.37 12.79
C ASN A 359 22.47 -8.25 14.02
N LEU A 360 21.72 -9.35 14.12
CA LEU A 360 21.88 -10.32 15.20
C LEU A 360 23.23 -11.02 15.12
N SER A 361 23.71 -11.37 13.92
CA SER A 361 25.04 -11.94 13.73
C SER A 361 26.15 -10.99 14.20
N ILE A 362 26.05 -9.69 13.92
CA ILE A 362 26.98 -8.66 14.43
C ILE A 362 26.97 -8.62 15.97
N LEU A 363 25.82 -8.86 16.63
CA LEU A 363 25.70 -8.87 18.08
C LEU A 363 26.24 -10.18 18.71
N GLU A 364 26.07 -11.30 18.03
CA GLU A 364 26.32 -12.65 18.56
C GLU A 364 27.76 -13.16 18.30
N ILE A 365 28.42 -12.65 17.25
CA ILE A 365 29.82 -12.98 16.95
C ILE A 365 30.74 -12.31 18.00
N LYS A 366 31.59 -13.11 18.65
CA LYS A 366 32.41 -12.67 19.77
C LYS A 366 33.68 -11.91 19.37
N THR A 367 34.17 -12.09 18.13
CA THR A 367 35.41 -11.45 17.70
C THR A 367 35.15 -10.01 17.25
N ARG A 368 35.80 -9.03 17.90
CA ARG A 368 35.67 -7.61 17.59
C ARG A 368 36.03 -7.28 16.14
N ILE A 369 37.09 -7.92 15.60
CA ILE A 369 37.51 -7.70 14.21
C ILE A 369 36.38 -8.10 13.24
N SER A 370 35.77 -9.26 13.41
CA SER A 370 34.69 -9.74 12.57
C SER A 370 33.44 -8.81 12.64
N THR A 371 33.11 -8.31 13.84
CA THR A 371 31.96 -7.40 14.01
C THR A 371 32.19 -6.05 13.35
N GLU A 372 33.40 -5.49 13.42
CA GLU A 372 33.74 -4.22 12.74
C GLU A 372 33.78 -4.40 11.22
N ILE A 373 34.29 -5.52 10.71
CA ILE A 373 34.27 -5.83 9.27
C ILE A 373 32.82 -5.92 8.77
N LEU A 374 31.95 -6.68 9.45
CA LEU A 374 30.54 -6.84 9.07
C LEU A 374 29.77 -5.52 9.16
N THR A 375 30.04 -4.72 10.21
CA THR A 375 29.43 -3.40 10.36
C THR A 375 29.84 -2.46 9.22
N THR A 376 31.13 -2.47 8.87
CA THR A 376 31.66 -1.63 7.77
C THR A 376 31.12 -2.10 6.42
N PHE A 377 31.07 -3.41 6.18
CA PHE A 377 30.47 -3.98 4.98
C PHE A 377 29.00 -3.57 4.85
N THR A 378 28.20 -3.68 5.93
CA THR A 378 26.80 -3.26 5.95
C THR A 378 26.65 -1.76 5.70
N LEU A 379 27.55 -0.94 6.27
CA LEU A 379 27.57 0.51 6.04
C LEU A 379 27.82 0.85 4.56
N VAL A 380 28.81 0.20 3.93
CA VAL A 380 29.12 0.41 2.51
C VAL A 380 27.88 0.09 1.65
N ILE A 381 27.25 -1.07 1.89
CA ILE A 381 26.03 -1.45 1.15
C ILE A 381 24.87 -0.47 1.41
N ALA A 382 24.70 0.01 2.64
CA ALA A 382 23.68 1.01 2.97
C ALA A 382 23.91 2.34 2.22
N LEU A 383 25.16 2.80 2.15
CA LEU A 383 25.53 4.01 1.40
C LEU A 383 25.30 3.82 -0.11
N LEU A 384 25.70 2.68 -0.68
CA LEU A 384 25.45 2.37 -2.09
C LEU A 384 23.93 2.36 -2.39
N GLY A 385 23.11 1.74 -1.54
CA GLY A 385 21.66 1.71 -1.70
C GLY A 385 21.02 3.10 -1.68
N VAL A 386 21.44 3.97 -0.74
CA VAL A 386 20.92 5.35 -0.66
C VAL A 386 21.40 6.19 -1.85
N ILE A 387 22.68 6.08 -2.22
CA ILE A 387 23.23 6.81 -3.40
C ILE A 387 22.47 6.39 -4.66
N GLN A 388 22.20 5.11 -4.83
CA GLN A 388 21.45 4.60 -5.97
C GLN A 388 19.99 5.09 -5.97
N THR A 389 19.32 5.03 -4.82
CA THR A 389 17.94 5.52 -4.69
C THR A 389 17.88 7.03 -4.96
N TYR A 390 18.81 7.80 -4.40
CA TYR A 390 18.95 9.24 -4.70
C TYR A 390 19.19 9.48 -6.19
N GLY A 391 20.13 8.76 -6.81
CA GLY A 391 20.44 8.87 -8.23
C GLY A 391 19.26 8.56 -9.14
N ASN A 392 18.48 7.52 -8.81
CA ASN A 392 17.25 7.18 -9.54
C ASN A 392 16.20 8.29 -9.45
N ILE A 393 15.98 8.85 -8.25
CA ILE A 393 15.05 9.97 -8.05
C ILE A 393 15.57 11.23 -8.75
N GLN A 394 16.87 11.52 -8.69
CA GLN A 394 17.48 12.65 -9.36
C GLN A 394 17.32 12.56 -10.89
N ASN A 395 17.64 11.41 -11.48
CA ASN A 395 17.51 11.18 -12.92
C ASN A 395 16.06 11.35 -13.39
N LEU A 396 15.11 10.78 -12.63
CA LEU A 396 13.69 10.94 -12.91
C LEU A 396 13.23 12.39 -12.73
N SER A 397 13.68 13.06 -11.67
CA SER A 397 13.33 14.46 -11.39
C SER A 397 13.80 15.39 -12.49
N VAL A 398 15.03 15.24 -12.97
CA VAL A 398 15.56 16.00 -14.10
C VAL A 398 14.77 15.71 -15.36
N ARG A 399 14.57 14.44 -15.71
CA ARG A 399 13.79 14.03 -16.89
C ARG A 399 12.37 14.58 -16.88
N CYS A 400 11.68 14.49 -15.73
CA CYS A 400 10.29 14.96 -15.60
C CYS A 400 10.19 16.50 -15.50
N SER A 401 11.26 17.20 -15.11
CA SER A 401 11.26 18.66 -15.09
C SER A 401 11.58 19.25 -16.48
N SER A 402 12.50 18.66 -17.23
CA SER A 402 12.84 19.09 -18.60
C SER A 402 11.83 18.65 -19.66
N GLY A 403 11.38 17.41 -19.59
CA GLY A 403 10.42 16.79 -20.53
C GLY A 403 9.04 16.55 -19.92
N SER A 404 8.45 15.40 -20.28
CA SER A 404 7.14 15.00 -19.78
C SER A 404 7.19 14.60 -18.29
N PRO A 405 6.26 15.08 -17.46
CA PRO A 405 6.15 14.63 -16.07
C PRO A 405 5.63 13.18 -15.95
N VAL A 406 5.14 12.59 -17.04
CA VAL A 406 4.64 11.22 -17.08
C VAL A 406 5.81 10.26 -17.29
N ALA A 407 6.31 9.69 -16.20
CA ALA A 407 7.44 8.77 -16.18
C ALA A 407 7.09 7.39 -16.78
N ASN A 408 5.85 6.95 -16.59
CA ASN A 408 5.32 5.72 -17.19
C ASN A 408 4.09 6.05 -18.04
N LYS A 409 4.21 5.84 -19.36
CA LYS A 409 3.17 6.16 -20.34
C LYS A 409 2.23 4.99 -20.66
N THR A 410 2.39 3.85 -20.00
CA THR A 410 1.58 2.64 -20.28
C THR A 410 0.10 2.91 -19.96
N ASN A 411 -0.75 2.74 -20.96
CA ASN A 411 -2.20 2.99 -20.88
C ASN A 411 -2.57 4.42 -20.43
N VAL A 412 -1.71 5.42 -20.66
CA VAL A 412 -2.00 6.81 -20.34
C VAL A 412 -2.61 7.51 -21.56
N ILE A 413 -3.65 8.30 -21.32
CA ILE A 413 -4.35 9.10 -22.32
C ILE A 413 -4.05 10.59 -22.03
N PHE A 414 -3.42 11.23 -23.00
CA PHE A 414 -3.10 12.65 -22.93
C PHE A 414 -4.20 13.46 -23.63
N LYS A 415 -4.68 14.51 -22.96
CA LYS A 415 -5.59 15.52 -23.56
C LYS A 415 -4.85 16.76 -24.03
N SER A 416 -3.52 16.81 -23.79
CA SER A 416 -2.59 17.80 -24.35
C SER A 416 -1.27 17.11 -24.63
N ASN A 417 -0.65 17.45 -25.77
CA ASN A 417 0.70 17.03 -26.12
C ASN A 417 1.77 18.02 -25.62
N ASN A 418 1.37 19.07 -24.91
CA ASN A 418 2.28 20.08 -24.36
C ASN A 418 2.70 19.73 -22.94
N ASP A 419 3.93 19.27 -22.77
CA ASP A 419 4.51 18.91 -21.47
C ASP A 419 4.50 20.07 -20.47
N SER A 420 4.65 21.32 -20.92
CA SER A 420 4.59 22.51 -20.06
C SER A 420 3.20 22.73 -19.50
N GLU A 421 2.15 22.51 -20.31
CA GLU A 421 0.76 22.58 -19.85
C GLU A 421 0.48 21.50 -18.82
N ILE A 422 0.94 20.27 -19.06
CA ILE A 422 0.77 19.15 -18.11
C ILE A 422 1.47 19.48 -16.77
N LYS A 423 2.73 19.93 -16.81
CA LYS A 423 3.47 20.33 -15.61
C LYS A 423 2.76 21.45 -14.85
N LYS A 424 2.27 22.49 -15.54
CA LYS A 424 1.51 23.60 -14.94
C LYS A 424 0.23 23.11 -14.27
N ALA A 425 -0.49 22.19 -14.90
CA ALA A 425 -1.73 21.61 -14.36
C ALA A 425 -1.50 20.88 -13.02
N PHE A 426 -0.46 20.05 -12.93
CA PHE A 426 -0.12 19.31 -11.70
C PHE A 426 0.56 20.15 -10.62
N ARG A 427 1.12 21.31 -10.96
CA ARG A 427 1.68 22.28 -9.98
C ARG A 427 0.67 23.30 -9.49
N SER A 428 -0.48 23.40 -10.15
CA SER A 428 -1.54 24.36 -9.81
C SER A 428 -2.34 23.91 -8.58
N ASN A 429 -3.01 24.89 -7.94
CA ASN A 429 -3.99 24.61 -6.87
C ASN A 429 -5.32 24.03 -7.41
N ASN A 430 -5.52 24.03 -8.73
CA ASN A 430 -6.64 23.34 -9.36
C ASN A 430 -6.26 21.87 -9.59
N LEU A 431 -6.43 21.06 -8.54
CA LEU A 431 -6.06 19.64 -8.55
C LEU A 431 -6.79 18.85 -9.64
N LYS A 432 -8.03 19.24 -9.97
CA LYS A 432 -8.86 18.59 -11.00
C LYS A 432 -8.21 18.67 -12.38
N ARG A 433 -7.59 19.82 -12.70
CA ARG A 433 -7.00 20.08 -14.02
C ARG A 433 -5.93 19.03 -14.38
N GLY A 434 -5.08 18.64 -13.42
CA GLY A 434 -4.09 17.58 -13.63
C GLY A 434 -4.72 16.25 -14.04
N LEU A 435 -5.80 15.86 -13.35
CA LEU A 435 -6.52 14.59 -13.61
C LEU A 435 -7.43 14.65 -14.85
N GLU A 436 -7.68 15.83 -15.40
CA GLU A 436 -8.42 16.00 -16.66
C GLU A 436 -7.51 15.99 -17.89
N ILE A 437 -6.24 16.44 -17.72
CA ILE A 437 -5.28 16.54 -18.83
C ILE A 437 -4.49 15.23 -19.03
N VAL A 438 -4.29 14.45 -17.94
CA VAL A 438 -3.68 13.13 -17.98
C VAL A 438 -4.65 12.15 -17.35
N GLU A 439 -5.16 11.23 -18.15
CA GLU A 439 -6.12 10.21 -17.73
C GLU A 439 -5.53 8.81 -17.90
N LYS A 440 -6.02 7.86 -17.13
CA LYS A 440 -5.60 6.46 -17.24
C LYS A 440 -6.81 5.53 -17.07
N PRO A 441 -7.10 4.64 -18.02
CA PRO A 441 -8.07 3.59 -17.83
C PRO A 441 -7.65 2.68 -16.67
N THR A 442 -8.58 2.41 -15.77
CA THR A 442 -8.34 1.60 -14.59
C THR A 442 -9.59 0.79 -14.27
N PRO A 443 -9.79 -0.36 -14.95
CA PRO A 443 -11.01 -1.17 -14.80
C PRO A 443 -11.12 -1.92 -13.48
N ASP A 444 -10.06 -1.95 -12.67
CA ASP A 444 -9.98 -2.72 -11.42
C ASP A 444 -11.18 -2.44 -10.51
N TYR A 445 -11.76 -3.49 -9.94
CA TYR A 445 -12.92 -3.46 -9.05
C TYR A 445 -14.23 -2.95 -9.68
N MET A 446 -14.28 -2.74 -10.99
CA MET A 446 -15.53 -2.41 -11.68
C MET A 446 -16.38 -3.66 -11.87
N PRO A 447 -17.72 -3.53 -11.88
CA PRO A 447 -18.62 -4.67 -12.06
C PRO A 447 -18.45 -5.29 -13.45
N MET A 448 -18.46 -6.62 -13.49
CA MET A 448 -18.40 -7.45 -14.69
C MET A 448 -19.66 -8.33 -14.72
N PRO A 449 -20.74 -7.90 -15.38
CA PRO A 449 -22.01 -8.63 -15.34
C PRO A 449 -21.97 -9.99 -16.04
N ASN A 450 -21.02 -10.18 -16.96
CA ASN A 450 -20.81 -11.44 -17.66
C ASN A 450 -19.39 -11.97 -17.46
N LEU A 451 -19.26 -13.11 -16.77
CA LEU A 451 -17.99 -13.80 -16.50
C LEU A 451 -17.20 -14.22 -17.77
N LYS A 452 -17.86 -14.25 -18.96
CA LYS A 452 -17.21 -14.54 -20.25
C LYS A 452 -16.49 -13.32 -20.86
N SER A 453 -16.63 -12.13 -20.28
CA SER A 453 -15.89 -10.96 -20.77
C SER A 453 -14.42 -11.06 -20.35
N LYS A 454 -13.54 -11.15 -21.38
CA LYS A 454 -12.08 -11.24 -21.16
C LYS A 454 -11.56 -9.93 -20.58
N ALA A 455 -10.69 -10.02 -19.57
CA ALA A 455 -10.00 -8.87 -18.97
C ALA A 455 -9.16 -8.06 -19.97
N GLU A 456 -8.72 -8.70 -21.05
CA GLU A 456 -7.87 -8.13 -22.12
C GLU A 456 -8.45 -6.88 -22.78
N HIS A 457 -9.77 -6.77 -22.90
CA HIS A 457 -10.43 -5.60 -23.49
C HIS A 457 -10.93 -4.57 -22.48
N SER A 458 -10.70 -4.80 -21.19
CA SER A 458 -11.27 -3.95 -20.12
C SER A 458 -10.72 -2.51 -20.15
N TYR A 459 -9.46 -2.32 -20.49
CA TYR A 459 -8.84 -0.98 -20.60
C TYR A 459 -9.42 -0.16 -21.76
N ALA A 460 -9.59 -0.78 -22.94
CA ALA A 460 -10.23 -0.14 -24.08
C ALA A 460 -11.69 0.22 -23.79
N GLN A 461 -12.43 -0.72 -23.19
CA GLN A 461 -13.82 -0.50 -22.79
C GLN A 461 -13.96 0.64 -21.77
N TYR A 462 -13.06 0.71 -20.77
CA TYR A 462 -13.05 1.81 -19.80
C TYR A 462 -12.83 3.17 -20.51
N ASN A 463 -11.91 3.23 -21.46
CA ASN A 463 -11.66 4.43 -22.23
C ASN A 463 -12.90 4.88 -22.99
N GLU A 464 -13.56 3.96 -23.69
CA GLU A 464 -14.78 4.24 -24.45
C GLU A 464 -15.91 4.73 -23.54
N ASP A 465 -16.13 4.05 -22.39
CA ASP A 465 -17.28 4.26 -21.54
C ASP A 465 -17.18 5.49 -20.64
N PHE A 466 -15.98 5.84 -20.18
CA PHE A 466 -15.80 6.87 -19.15
C PHE A 466 -14.92 8.03 -19.60
N ILE A 467 -13.80 7.79 -20.30
CA ILE A 467 -12.85 8.84 -20.65
C ILE A 467 -13.32 9.60 -21.91
N SER A 468 -13.72 8.88 -22.95
CA SER A 468 -14.16 9.47 -24.21
C SER A 468 -15.55 10.10 -24.10
N THR A 469 -16.37 9.62 -23.19
CA THR A 469 -17.78 10.05 -23.01
C THR A 469 -18.01 11.01 -21.85
N LYS A 470 -16.99 11.36 -21.07
CA LYS A 470 -17.14 12.15 -19.83
C LYS A 470 -17.91 13.48 -20.00
N ASN A 471 -17.78 14.13 -21.16
CA ASN A 471 -18.41 15.42 -21.46
C ASN A 471 -19.83 15.29 -22.07
N GLN A 472 -20.32 14.07 -22.29
CA GLN A 472 -21.65 13.85 -22.89
C GLN A 472 -22.82 14.12 -21.94
N ALA A 473 -22.55 14.29 -20.64
CA ALA A 473 -23.53 14.62 -19.63
C ALA A 473 -22.89 15.48 -18.53
N SER A 474 -23.65 16.42 -17.98
CA SER A 474 -23.19 17.22 -16.83
C SER A 474 -23.33 16.41 -15.55
N LYS A 475 -22.30 16.38 -14.69
CA LYS A 475 -22.27 15.65 -13.43
C LYS A 475 -22.10 16.60 -12.25
N LYS A 476 -22.89 16.44 -11.18
CA LYS A 476 -22.82 17.18 -9.92
C LYS A 476 -22.99 16.22 -8.73
N VAL A 477 -22.34 16.51 -7.63
CA VAL A 477 -22.46 15.71 -6.38
C VAL A 477 -23.34 16.47 -5.39
N ARG A 478 -24.27 15.77 -4.74
CA ARG A 478 -25.12 16.28 -3.66
C ARG A 478 -25.22 15.20 -2.57
N GLY A 479 -24.58 15.44 -1.42
CA GLY A 479 -24.41 14.41 -0.39
C GLY A 479 -23.65 13.20 -0.94
N ASN A 480 -24.21 12.02 -0.78
CA ASN A 480 -23.68 10.77 -1.36
C ASN A 480 -24.18 10.46 -2.78
N ILE A 481 -24.99 11.34 -3.38
CA ILE A 481 -25.67 11.13 -4.66
C ILE A 481 -24.88 11.80 -5.79
N LEU A 482 -24.65 11.06 -6.88
CA LEU A 482 -24.15 11.60 -8.14
C LEU A 482 -25.36 11.94 -9.03
N VAL A 483 -25.49 13.22 -9.38
CA VAL A 483 -26.56 13.74 -10.21
C VAL A 483 -26.03 13.99 -11.62
N ILE A 484 -26.63 13.35 -12.61
CA ILE A 484 -26.22 13.40 -14.02
C ILE A 484 -27.38 14.01 -14.83
N SER A 485 -27.09 14.97 -15.69
CA SER A 485 -28.09 15.57 -16.55
C SER A 485 -27.65 15.70 -18.00
N TRP A 486 -28.57 15.47 -18.93
CA TRP A 486 -28.40 15.66 -20.37
C TRP A 486 -29.67 16.19 -21.04
N HIS A 487 -29.57 16.63 -22.29
CA HIS A 487 -30.70 17.02 -23.11
C HIS A 487 -31.02 15.92 -24.11
N ALA A 488 -32.31 15.51 -24.15
CA ALA A 488 -32.84 14.56 -25.14
C ALA A 488 -33.63 15.33 -26.21
N SER A 489 -33.40 15.00 -27.49
CA SER A 489 -34.11 15.63 -28.63
C SER A 489 -35.55 15.23 -28.70
N LYS A 490 -35.87 13.99 -28.28
CA LYS A 490 -37.25 13.43 -28.27
C LYS A 490 -37.42 12.43 -27.13
N VAL A 491 -38.64 12.17 -26.73
CA VAL A 491 -39.02 11.06 -25.85
C VAL A 491 -38.62 9.74 -26.50
N GLY A 492 -38.18 8.76 -25.71
CA GLY A 492 -37.77 7.46 -26.22
C GLY A 492 -36.34 7.41 -26.76
N SER A 493 -35.57 8.52 -26.79
CA SER A 493 -34.17 8.51 -27.20
C SER A 493 -33.31 7.76 -26.20
N LYS A 494 -32.43 6.85 -26.72
CA LYS A 494 -31.51 6.07 -25.91
C LYS A 494 -30.24 6.86 -25.65
N LYS A 495 -29.78 6.88 -24.40
CA LYS A 495 -28.52 7.53 -23.98
C LYS A 495 -27.71 6.59 -23.10
N LYS A 496 -26.49 6.30 -23.51
CA LYS A 496 -25.50 5.63 -22.63
C LYS A 496 -24.98 6.67 -21.63
N ILE A 497 -25.12 6.38 -20.33
CA ILE A 497 -24.73 7.28 -19.25
C ILE A 497 -23.38 6.79 -18.66
N PRO A 498 -22.32 7.62 -18.63
CA PRO A 498 -20.97 7.21 -18.22
C PRO A 498 -20.87 7.04 -16.69
N ILE A 499 -21.60 6.09 -16.14
CA ILE A 499 -21.57 5.63 -14.74
C ILE A 499 -21.60 4.11 -14.70
N THR A 500 -21.18 3.53 -13.61
CA THR A 500 -21.23 2.06 -13.41
C THR A 500 -22.20 1.69 -12.29
N LEU A 501 -22.91 0.58 -12.44
CA LEU A 501 -23.92 0.11 -11.49
C LEU A 501 -23.49 -1.17 -10.81
N TYR A 502 -23.36 -1.12 -9.47
CA TYR A 502 -23.21 -2.30 -8.62
C TYR A 502 -24.58 -2.85 -8.20
N LYS A 503 -24.64 -4.05 -7.63
CA LYS A 503 -25.89 -4.68 -7.19
C LYS A 503 -26.74 -3.75 -6.32
N ASN A 504 -26.13 -3.05 -5.37
CA ASN A 504 -26.80 -2.16 -4.45
C ASN A 504 -26.94 -0.71 -4.96
N SER A 505 -26.58 -0.43 -6.22
CA SER A 505 -26.80 0.88 -6.82
C SER A 505 -28.29 1.10 -7.08
N ILE A 506 -28.78 2.27 -6.68
CA ILE A 506 -30.13 2.77 -6.97
C ILE A 506 -30.02 3.88 -8.02
N LEU A 507 -30.81 3.77 -9.06
CA LEU A 507 -30.90 4.75 -10.12
C LEU A 507 -32.32 5.32 -10.20
N THR A 508 -32.41 6.65 -10.31
CA THR A 508 -33.69 7.31 -10.57
C THR A 508 -33.58 8.20 -11.80
N LEU A 509 -34.61 8.21 -12.67
CA LEU A 509 -34.74 9.11 -13.80
C LEU A 509 -35.91 10.09 -13.53
N ASN A 510 -35.63 11.38 -13.57
CA ASN A 510 -36.60 12.44 -13.34
C ASN A 510 -37.48 12.24 -12.08
N GLY A 511 -36.88 11.64 -11.02
CA GLY A 511 -37.51 11.34 -9.73
C GLY A 511 -38.14 9.95 -9.62
N LYS A 512 -38.30 9.20 -10.69
CA LYS A 512 -38.83 7.83 -10.69
C LYS A 512 -37.67 6.81 -10.61
N LYS A 513 -37.77 5.79 -9.76
CA LYS A 513 -36.79 4.71 -9.67
C LYS A 513 -36.88 3.86 -10.93
N ILE A 514 -35.69 3.53 -11.50
CA ILE A 514 -35.60 2.65 -12.67
C ILE A 514 -35.11 1.27 -12.18
N SER A 515 -35.81 0.22 -12.63
CA SER A 515 -35.35 -1.17 -12.42
C SER A 515 -34.17 -1.48 -13.33
N LYS A 516 -33.27 -2.36 -12.88
CA LYS A 516 -32.16 -2.83 -13.72
C LYS A 516 -32.65 -3.59 -14.96
N ASN A 517 -33.79 -4.26 -14.87
CA ASN A 517 -34.38 -4.97 -16.00
C ASN A 517 -34.93 -4.01 -17.11
N GLU A 518 -35.13 -2.76 -16.78
CA GLU A 518 -35.57 -1.72 -17.74
C GLU A 518 -34.37 -1.06 -18.46
N MET A 519 -33.15 -1.47 -18.16
CA MET A 519 -31.91 -0.91 -18.71
C MET A 519 -31.08 -1.96 -19.41
N LYS A 520 -30.46 -1.60 -20.53
CA LYS A 520 -29.39 -2.40 -21.11
C LYS A 520 -28.08 -2.02 -20.43
N LEU A 521 -27.43 -2.98 -19.79
CA LEU A 521 -26.10 -2.83 -19.20
C LEU A 521 -25.04 -3.40 -20.16
N ASP A 522 -23.90 -2.72 -20.27
CA ASP A 522 -22.76 -3.22 -21.03
C ASP A 522 -21.81 -4.07 -20.15
N ARG A 523 -20.60 -4.37 -20.68
CA ARG A 523 -19.59 -5.21 -20.02
C ARG A 523 -19.04 -4.62 -18.71
N MET A 524 -19.17 -3.31 -18.47
CA MET A 524 -18.76 -2.62 -17.23
C MET A 524 -19.97 -2.12 -16.43
N SER A 525 -21.12 -2.72 -16.64
CA SER A 525 -22.38 -2.31 -16.01
C SER A 525 -22.75 -0.84 -16.26
N VAL A 526 -22.37 -0.30 -17.42
CA VAL A 526 -22.76 1.06 -17.83
C VAL A 526 -24.18 1.01 -18.43
N PRO A 527 -25.12 1.81 -17.88
CA PRO A 527 -26.51 1.77 -18.31
C PRO A 527 -26.75 2.55 -19.58
N THR A 528 -27.57 1.99 -20.49
CA THR A 528 -28.25 2.73 -21.55
C THR A 528 -29.68 3.00 -21.11
N ILE A 529 -30.03 4.29 -20.97
CA ILE A 529 -31.31 4.76 -20.44
C ILE A 529 -32.16 5.33 -21.57
N VAL A 530 -33.45 5.08 -21.52
CA VAL A 530 -34.45 5.67 -22.42
C VAL A 530 -34.98 6.97 -21.81
N SER A 531 -34.89 8.09 -22.52
CA SER A 531 -35.37 9.39 -22.04
C SER A 531 -36.91 9.39 -21.97
N ASP A 532 -37.45 9.74 -20.81
CA ASP A 532 -38.90 9.78 -20.58
C ASP A 532 -39.55 11.11 -20.99
N LYS A 533 -38.73 12.13 -21.30
CA LYS A 533 -39.20 13.43 -21.78
C LYS A 533 -38.23 14.09 -22.77
N LYS A 534 -38.74 14.96 -23.62
CA LYS A 534 -37.95 15.89 -24.44
C LYS A 534 -37.30 16.95 -23.54
N GLY A 535 -36.09 17.38 -23.85
CA GLY A 535 -35.36 18.39 -23.09
C GLY A 535 -34.49 17.76 -21.99
N LYS A 536 -34.38 18.47 -20.86
CA LYS A 536 -33.49 18.10 -19.77
C LYS A 536 -33.98 16.85 -19.02
N ASN A 537 -33.21 15.79 -19.07
CA ASN A 537 -33.36 14.59 -18.24
C ASN A 537 -32.31 14.56 -17.12
N VAL A 538 -32.69 14.05 -15.96
CA VAL A 538 -31.86 14.00 -14.76
C VAL A 538 -31.87 12.60 -14.18
N VAL A 539 -30.68 12.00 -14.09
CA VAL A 539 -30.48 10.73 -13.40
C VAL A 539 -29.76 10.99 -12.08
N LYS A 540 -30.17 10.29 -11.02
CA LYS A 540 -29.46 10.25 -9.74
C LYS A 540 -28.99 8.84 -9.49
N LEU A 541 -27.68 8.70 -9.20
CA LEU A 541 -27.05 7.45 -8.78
C LEU A 541 -26.68 7.53 -7.31
N GLU A 542 -27.11 6.53 -6.55
CA GLU A 542 -26.79 6.35 -5.14
C GLU A 542 -26.41 4.89 -4.89
N TYR A 543 -25.34 4.63 -4.14
CA TYR A 543 -25.06 3.30 -3.60
C TYR A 543 -25.69 3.17 -2.21
N LYS A 544 -26.69 2.28 -2.09
CA LYS A 544 -27.37 2.01 -0.82
C LYS A 544 -26.62 0.91 -0.07
N SER A 545 -25.68 1.30 0.78
CA SER A 545 -24.99 0.37 1.67
C SER A 545 -25.95 -0.27 2.67
N LYS A 546 -25.63 -1.50 3.09
CA LYS A 546 -26.36 -2.18 4.17
C LYS A 546 -26.16 -1.42 5.49
N ILE A 547 -27.12 -1.57 6.42
CA ILE A 547 -27.05 -0.91 7.73
C ILE A 547 -25.80 -1.34 8.50
N VAL A 548 -25.38 -2.59 8.35
CA VAL A 548 -24.17 -3.15 8.97
C VAL A 548 -22.92 -2.39 8.56
N SER A 549 -22.84 -1.88 7.32
CA SER A 549 -21.71 -1.06 6.86
C SER A 549 -21.57 0.24 7.64
N LYS A 550 -22.69 0.89 7.98
CA LYS A 550 -22.69 2.11 8.79
C LYS A 550 -22.28 1.80 10.23
N VAL A 551 -22.83 0.72 10.79
CA VAL A 551 -22.50 0.25 12.14
C VAL A 551 -21.02 -0.15 12.22
N SER A 552 -20.50 -0.87 11.22
CA SER A 552 -19.09 -1.29 11.18
C SER A 552 -18.11 -0.12 11.18
N LEU A 553 -18.42 0.94 10.43
CA LEU A 553 -17.60 2.16 10.42
C LEU A 553 -17.59 2.84 11.78
N SER A 554 -18.77 3.05 12.39
CA SER A 554 -18.88 3.70 13.70
C SER A 554 -18.18 2.87 14.79
N ALA A 555 -18.40 1.56 14.83
CA ALA A 555 -17.75 0.66 15.76
C ALA A 555 -16.22 0.67 15.59
N MET A 556 -15.73 0.61 14.36
CA MET A 556 -14.31 0.68 14.04
C MET A 556 -13.68 1.98 14.57
N TYR A 557 -14.26 3.14 14.29
CA TYR A 557 -13.73 4.43 14.78
C TYR A 557 -13.70 4.51 16.31
N MET A 558 -14.76 4.04 17.00
CA MET A 558 -14.78 3.97 18.46
C MET A 558 -13.70 3.03 19.00
N CYS A 559 -13.55 1.83 18.43
CA CYS A 559 -12.53 0.87 18.85
C CYS A 559 -11.11 1.40 18.63
N TRP A 560 -10.84 2.10 17.52
CA TRP A 560 -9.55 2.76 17.30
C TRP A 560 -9.30 3.84 18.35
N GLY A 561 -10.28 4.70 18.65
CA GLY A 561 -10.19 5.72 19.68
C GLY A 561 -9.86 5.12 21.06
N ILE A 562 -10.63 4.13 21.50
CA ILE A 562 -10.41 3.43 22.77
C ILE A 562 -9.02 2.76 22.79
N SER A 563 -8.64 2.07 21.71
CA SER A 563 -7.36 1.37 21.63
C SER A 563 -6.16 2.32 21.70
N LEU A 564 -6.21 3.47 21.04
CA LEU A 564 -5.15 4.47 21.07
C LEU A 564 -5.05 5.13 22.45
N VAL A 565 -6.17 5.44 23.08
CA VAL A 565 -6.21 5.98 24.46
C VAL A 565 -5.64 4.95 25.44
N SER A 566 -6.08 3.69 25.37
CA SER A 566 -5.58 2.60 26.24
C SER A 566 -4.08 2.37 26.05
N TYR A 567 -3.59 2.44 24.82
CA TYR A 567 -2.16 2.30 24.53
C TYR A 567 -1.32 3.42 25.15
N THR A 568 -1.80 4.67 25.04
CA THR A 568 -1.09 5.83 25.60
C THR A 568 -1.08 5.83 27.14
N PHE A 569 -2.20 5.53 27.77
CA PHE A 569 -2.30 5.43 29.24
C PHE A 569 -1.52 4.24 29.80
N GLY A 570 -1.61 3.06 29.19
CA GLY A 570 -0.85 1.90 29.61
C GLY A 570 0.68 2.11 29.51
N ARG A 571 1.12 2.96 28.57
CA ARG A 571 2.53 3.33 28.44
C ARG A 571 2.98 4.31 29.53
N ARG A 572 2.13 5.26 29.94
CA ARG A 572 2.43 6.20 31.05
C ARG A 572 2.58 5.48 32.38
N LYS A 573 1.65 4.58 32.73
CA LYS A 573 1.73 3.82 34.00
C LYS A 573 3.01 3.01 34.15
N ARG A 574 3.54 2.44 33.03
CA ARG A 574 4.81 1.68 33.06
C ARG A 574 6.03 2.58 33.23
N HIS A 575 5.95 3.85 32.86
CA HIS A 575 7.03 4.80 33.05
C HIS A 575 7.06 5.40 34.46
N GLU A 576 5.96 5.33 35.18
CA GLU A 576 5.85 5.78 36.58
C GLU A 576 6.30 4.68 37.58
N VAL A 577 6.33 3.41 37.13
CA VAL A 577 6.72 2.23 37.94
C VAL A 577 8.15 1.75 37.64
N SER A 578 8.78 2.20 36.55
CA SER A 578 10.20 1.93 36.19
C SER A 578 11.09 3.12 36.49
#